data_c542dadc66bf15d2f211c382f0315b5a
#
_entry.id   c542dadc66bf15d2f211c382f0315b5a
#
_cell.length_a   1.000
_cell.length_b   1.000
_cell.length_c   1.000
_cell.angle_alpha   90.00
_cell.angle_beta   90.00
_cell.angle_gamma   90.00
#
_symmetry.space_group_name_H-M   'P 1'
#
loop_
_entity.id
_entity.type
_entity.pdbx_description
1 polymer ?
#
loop_
_entity_poly.entity_id
_entity_poly.type
_entity_poly.pdbx_seq_one_letter_code
_entity_poly.pdbx_strand_id
1 'polypeptide(L)'
;MHGHLFFLYPMASCSHQQWLRLNEDENGFAVQYGSRLYNITNSFPYPARQYPSLVFFVGKRSKARALRALFPGNDISSSRRSGIANICVDQASMNDDYPILIADSSPEYTHSYSRVKDACHETITYHISRPDDENGLPAQQDLINHVHARLLSLFTDLICIFAQDCGGIDGVAERLAAWTAIGSASSLPISVRPRLLVVTSINGNDFHSEALRFRLRVLSDSKFSNSFSSLNVVNVLGLGRAHRVNFSGLGEVLAEETRTARLERVNTHTMFSMVHLAALFDMALRDFAASPRQTFDFIQHTREDNPVPPNFQRHLASFLTLSSKQKLPESILWDFIASAIVLDCFPPDMHCKC
;
A
#
# COMPACT_ATOMS: atom_id res chain seq x y z
N MET A 1 -6.14 -30.84 -1.65
CA MET A 1 -6.41 -30.57 -0.22
C MET A 1 -5.13 -30.74 0.58
N HIS A 2 -4.34 -29.67 0.72
CA HIS A 2 -3.29 -29.55 1.73
C HIS A 2 -3.46 -28.20 2.37
N GLY A 3 -4.41 -28.16 3.33
CA GLY A 3 -4.58 -27.01 4.20
C GLY A 3 -3.34 -26.87 5.07
N HIS A 4 -2.54 -25.84 4.85
CA HIS A 4 -1.57 -25.41 5.82
C HIS A 4 -2.32 -24.85 7.03
N LEU A 5 -2.63 -25.73 7.98
CA LEU A 5 -2.99 -25.34 9.35
C LEU A 5 -1.78 -24.60 9.93
N PHE A 6 -1.84 -23.27 9.92
CA PHE A 6 -0.93 -22.48 10.72
C PHE A 6 -1.22 -22.77 12.20
N PHE A 7 -0.35 -23.50 12.83
CA PHE A 7 -0.40 -23.74 14.27
C PHE A 7 -0.27 -22.40 14.99
N LEU A 8 -1.33 -22.04 15.70
CA LEU A 8 -1.38 -20.92 16.65
C LEU A 8 -0.47 -21.24 17.84
N TYR A 9 0.82 -20.91 17.73
CA TYR A 9 1.63 -20.73 18.92
C TYR A 9 1.34 -19.36 19.50
N PRO A 10 1.09 -19.22 20.82
CA PRO A 10 1.01 -17.92 21.45
C PRO A 10 2.40 -17.27 21.39
N MET A 11 2.62 -16.45 20.36
CA MET A 11 3.86 -15.69 20.24
C MET A 11 3.87 -14.64 21.33
N ALA A 12 4.98 -14.57 22.08
CA ALA A 12 5.26 -13.51 23.04
C ALA A 12 5.02 -12.16 22.35
N SER A 13 4.28 -11.26 23.01
CA SER A 13 3.96 -9.92 22.49
C SER A 13 5.27 -9.16 22.27
N CYS A 14 5.70 -9.04 21.02
CA CYS A 14 6.91 -8.34 20.65
C CYS A 14 6.57 -6.91 20.24
N SER A 15 7.33 -5.94 20.77
CA SER A 15 7.17 -4.51 20.45
C SER A 15 7.74 -4.10 19.08
N HIS A 16 8.34 -5.01 18.34
CA HIS A 16 8.94 -4.70 17.05
C HIS A 16 7.88 -4.35 16.00
N GLN A 17 8.10 -3.23 15.28
CA GLN A 17 7.18 -2.71 14.26
C GLN A 17 7.64 -3.06 12.84
N GLN A 18 8.78 -3.74 12.70
CA GLN A 18 9.30 -4.12 11.38
C GLN A 18 8.33 -5.05 10.67
N TRP A 19 7.93 -4.64 9.47
CA TRP A 19 7.03 -5.36 8.59
C TRP A 19 7.79 -6.06 7.47
N LEU A 20 8.56 -5.25 6.72
CA LEU A 20 9.38 -5.72 5.62
C LEU A 20 10.82 -5.28 5.81
N ARG A 21 11.74 -6.07 5.29
CA ARG A 21 13.15 -5.73 5.18
C ARG A 21 13.69 -6.17 3.83
N LEU A 22 14.31 -5.24 3.13
CA LEU A 22 15.10 -5.53 1.94
C LEU A 22 16.50 -5.91 2.38
N ASN A 23 16.99 -7.06 1.96
CA ASN A 23 18.33 -7.56 2.19
C ASN A 23 19.02 -7.85 0.86
N GLU A 24 20.34 -7.88 0.91
CA GLU A 24 21.18 -8.41 -0.16
C GLU A 24 22.06 -9.50 0.44
N ASP A 25 22.09 -10.66 -0.17
CA ASP A 25 22.91 -11.78 0.20
C ASP A 25 23.68 -12.32 -1.03
N GLU A 26 24.35 -13.45 -0.88
CA GLU A 26 25.11 -14.10 -1.97
C GLU A 26 24.24 -14.53 -3.17
N ASN A 27 22.93 -14.72 -2.95
CA ASN A 27 21.97 -15.08 -3.99
C ASN A 27 21.32 -13.85 -4.65
N GLY A 28 21.63 -12.65 -4.16
CA GLY A 28 21.10 -11.38 -4.65
C GLY A 28 20.17 -10.69 -3.66
N PHE A 29 19.16 -9.98 -4.18
CA PHE A 29 18.22 -9.27 -3.33
C PHE A 29 17.08 -10.17 -2.86
N ALA A 30 16.67 -9.95 -1.60
CA ALA A 30 15.55 -10.64 -0.99
C ALA A 30 14.71 -9.68 -0.16
N VAL A 31 13.40 -9.92 -0.11
CA VAL A 31 12.50 -9.27 0.84
C VAL A 31 12.23 -10.24 1.98
N GLN A 32 12.57 -9.83 3.18
CA GLN A 32 12.18 -10.52 4.41
C GLN A 32 10.86 -9.97 4.93
N TYR A 33 9.93 -10.85 5.18
CA TYR A 33 8.59 -10.56 5.68
C TYR A 33 8.38 -11.21 7.03
N GLY A 34 8.01 -10.42 8.02
CA GLY A 34 7.69 -10.91 9.36
C GLY A 34 6.19 -11.05 9.59
N SER A 35 5.81 -11.78 10.62
CA SER A 35 4.41 -11.99 11.02
C SER A 35 3.67 -10.72 11.51
N ARG A 36 4.28 -9.53 11.37
CA ARG A 36 3.77 -8.29 11.96
C ARG A 36 2.37 -7.93 11.50
N LEU A 37 2.10 -7.99 10.19
CA LEU A 37 0.77 -7.68 9.64
C LEU A 37 -0.27 -8.67 10.15
N TYR A 38 0.08 -9.95 10.25
CA TYR A 38 -0.78 -10.99 10.80
C TYR A 38 -1.07 -10.76 12.29
N ASN A 39 -0.06 -10.38 13.07
CA ASN A 39 -0.24 -10.04 14.50
C ASN A 39 -1.15 -8.83 14.69
N ILE A 40 -1.02 -7.82 13.83
CA ILE A 40 -1.95 -6.68 13.80
C ILE A 40 -3.36 -7.16 13.48
N THR A 41 -3.54 -8.01 12.46
CA THR A 41 -4.86 -8.56 12.09
C THR A 41 -5.53 -9.25 13.27
N ASN A 42 -4.77 -10.06 14.01
CA ASN A 42 -5.29 -10.78 15.18
C ASN A 42 -5.57 -9.87 16.39
N SER A 43 -5.01 -8.67 16.42
CA SER A 43 -5.28 -7.71 17.49
C SER A 43 -6.58 -6.92 17.31
N PHE A 44 -7.16 -6.94 16.11
CA PHE A 44 -8.42 -6.27 15.83
C PHE A 44 -9.60 -7.03 16.44
N PRO A 45 -10.60 -6.32 17.02
CA PRO A 45 -11.79 -6.97 17.58
C PRO A 45 -12.66 -7.65 16.52
N TYR A 46 -12.74 -7.09 15.32
CA TYR A 46 -13.58 -7.60 14.23
C TYR A 46 -12.85 -7.54 12.87
N PRO A 47 -11.73 -8.27 12.68
CA PRO A 47 -10.85 -8.09 11.51
C PRO A 47 -11.53 -8.37 10.16
N ALA A 48 -12.59 -9.18 10.13
CA ALA A 48 -13.38 -9.44 8.92
C ALA A 48 -14.38 -8.31 8.58
N ARG A 49 -14.66 -7.40 9.53
CA ARG A 49 -15.63 -6.31 9.37
C ARG A 49 -14.98 -4.92 9.48
N GLN A 50 -13.72 -4.85 9.83
CA GLN A 50 -12.96 -3.61 9.90
C GLN A 50 -12.17 -3.42 8.61
N TYR A 51 -12.34 -2.27 7.98
CA TYR A 51 -11.77 -1.91 6.67
C TYR A 51 -10.71 -0.82 6.86
N PRO A 52 -9.45 -1.20 7.09
CA PRO A 52 -8.41 -0.25 7.41
C PRO A 52 -8.08 0.66 6.22
N SER A 53 -7.72 1.91 6.53
CA SER A 53 -7.05 2.80 5.60
C SER A 53 -5.55 2.76 5.87
N LEU A 54 -4.74 2.49 4.85
CA LEU A 54 -3.28 2.44 4.97
C LEU A 54 -2.66 3.78 4.56
N VAL A 55 -1.96 4.42 5.48
CA VAL A 55 -1.18 5.64 5.23
C VAL A 55 0.30 5.30 5.26
N PHE A 56 0.98 5.52 4.15
CA PHE A 56 2.40 5.22 3.99
C PHE A 56 3.25 6.49 4.06
N PHE A 57 4.13 6.57 5.04
CA PHE A 57 5.00 7.72 5.30
C PHE A 57 6.42 7.46 4.80
N VAL A 58 6.90 8.30 3.89
CA VAL A 58 8.25 8.23 3.31
C VAL A 58 9.09 9.40 3.78
N GLY A 59 10.20 9.12 4.46
CA GLY A 59 11.07 10.15 5.00
C GLY A 59 12.04 9.63 6.07
N LYS A 60 12.72 10.55 6.73
CA LYS A 60 13.70 10.26 7.79
C LYS A 60 13.37 11.02 9.08
N ARG A 61 14.03 12.18 9.29
CA ARG A 61 13.91 12.97 10.53
C ARG A 61 12.60 13.76 10.59
N SER A 62 12.20 14.40 9.49
CA SER A 62 10.96 15.18 9.43
C SER A 62 9.75 14.28 9.58
N LYS A 63 9.75 13.12 8.90
CA LYS A 63 8.77 12.06 9.08
C LYS A 63 8.66 11.63 10.54
N ALA A 64 9.79 11.32 11.18
CA ALA A 64 9.80 10.85 12.56
C ALA A 64 9.24 11.88 13.57
N ARG A 65 9.42 13.19 13.31
CA ARG A 65 8.82 14.25 14.12
C ARG A 65 7.31 14.33 13.89
N ALA A 66 6.88 14.25 12.62
CA ALA A 66 5.48 14.30 12.26
C ALA A 66 4.71 13.11 12.86
N LEU A 67 5.22 11.89 12.73
CA LEU A 67 4.57 10.69 13.27
C LEU A 67 4.34 10.79 14.79
N ARG A 68 5.34 11.27 15.55
CA ARG A 68 5.19 11.48 17.00
C ARG A 68 4.20 12.58 17.36
N ALA A 69 4.07 13.61 16.51
CA ALA A 69 3.12 14.69 16.75
C ALA A 69 1.69 14.32 16.36
N LEU A 70 1.52 13.56 15.29
CA LEU A 70 0.23 13.15 14.75
C LEU A 70 -0.39 11.97 15.52
N PHE A 71 0.44 11.06 16.00
CA PHE A 71 0.02 9.83 16.68
C PHE A 71 0.68 9.70 18.07
N PRO A 72 0.39 10.62 19.00
CA PRO A 72 1.06 10.66 20.30
C PRO A 72 0.76 9.45 21.18
N GLY A 73 -0.36 8.78 20.96
CA GLY A 73 -0.74 7.54 21.64
C GLY A 73 -0.01 6.29 21.16
N ASN A 74 0.76 6.41 20.07
CA ASN A 74 1.49 5.30 19.49
C ASN A 74 2.98 5.39 19.82
N ASP A 75 3.57 4.32 20.34
CA ASP A 75 5.04 4.21 20.45
C ASP A 75 5.64 3.86 19.07
N ILE A 76 5.68 4.85 18.16
CA ILE A 76 6.17 4.65 16.82
C ILE A 76 7.70 4.73 16.80
N SER A 77 8.35 3.58 16.70
CA SER A 77 9.77 3.49 16.39
C SER A 77 10.00 3.72 14.90
N SER A 78 9.93 4.98 14.47
CA SER A 78 10.14 5.35 13.08
C SER A 78 11.43 4.79 12.51
N SER A 79 11.34 4.02 11.42
CA SER A 79 12.51 3.50 10.73
C SER A 79 13.34 4.63 10.14
N ARG A 80 14.55 4.81 10.70
CA ARG A 80 15.60 5.63 10.07
C ARG A 80 16.55 4.78 9.24
N ARG A 81 16.42 3.45 9.36
CA ARG A 81 17.26 2.49 8.63
C ARG A 81 16.69 2.35 7.22
N SER A 82 17.57 2.32 6.27
CA SER A 82 17.18 2.08 4.88
C SER A 82 16.79 0.62 4.66
N GLY A 83 15.95 0.38 3.67
CA GLY A 83 15.49 -0.97 3.33
C GLY A 83 14.54 -1.61 4.35
N ILE A 84 14.06 -0.86 5.35
CA ILE A 84 13.08 -1.33 6.32
C ILE A 84 11.79 -0.56 6.17
N ALA A 85 10.67 -1.28 6.10
CA ALA A 85 9.34 -0.73 6.29
C ALA A 85 8.76 -1.26 7.61
N ASN A 86 8.23 -0.35 8.42
CA ASN A 86 7.50 -0.66 9.64
C ASN A 86 6.00 -0.54 9.37
N ILE A 87 5.19 -1.22 10.19
CA ILE A 87 3.74 -1.05 10.22
C ILE A 87 3.22 -1.11 11.66
N CYS A 88 2.29 -0.24 11.97
CA CYS A 88 1.52 -0.28 13.21
C CYS A 88 0.08 0.19 12.96
N VAL A 89 -0.80 -0.08 13.92
CA VAL A 89 -2.16 0.48 13.92
C VAL A 89 -2.18 1.75 14.77
N ASP A 90 -2.93 2.74 14.33
CA ASP A 90 -3.24 3.89 15.18
C ASP A 90 -4.17 3.45 16.31
N GLN A 91 -3.68 3.55 17.56
CA GLN A 91 -4.39 3.08 18.75
C GLN A 91 -5.72 3.82 18.96
N ALA A 92 -5.81 5.07 18.52
CA ALA A 92 -7.03 5.86 18.66
C ALA A 92 -8.17 5.33 17.78
N SER A 93 -7.85 4.76 16.62
CA SER A 93 -8.82 4.25 15.64
C SER A 93 -8.99 2.73 15.64
N MET A 94 -8.30 2.00 16.50
CA MET A 94 -8.25 0.53 16.48
C MET A 94 -9.63 -0.13 16.59
N ASN A 95 -10.56 0.50 17.29
CA ASN A 95 -11.92 -0.02 17.51
C ASN A 95 -12.96 0.50 16.49
N ASP A 96 -12.54 1.38 15.56
CA ASP A 96 -13.42 1.92 14.55
C ASP A 96 -13.69 0.90 13.43
N ASP A 97 -14.75 1.08 12.67
CA ASP A 97 -15.02 0.28 11.46
C ASP A 97 -13.92 0.52 10.39
N TYR A 98 -13.26 1.68 10.46
CA TYR A 98 -12.25 2.14 9.52
C TYR A 98 -10.97 2.55 10.25
N PRO A 99 -10.24 1.62 10.81
CA PRO A 99 -9.00 1.91 11.53
C PRO A 99 -7.91 2.42 10.59
N ILE A 100 -6.92 3.12 11.14
CA ILE A 100 -5.78 3.63 10.37
C ILE A 100 -4.57 2.72 10.62
N LEU A 101 -4.02 2.19 9.53
CA LEU A 101 -2.71 1.55 9.52
C LEU A 101 -1.66 2.58 9.12
N ILE A 102 -0.58 2.63 9.88
CA ILE A 102 0.54 3.52 9.68
C ILE A 102 1.72 2.69 9.20
N ALA A 103 2.09 2.82 7.93
CA ALA A 103 3.33 2.25 7.42
C ALA A 103 4.38 3.35 7.27
N ASP A 104 5.65 3.07 7.53
CA ASP A 104 6.72 4.03 7.34
C ASP A 104 8.01 3.40 6.80
N SER A 105 8.71 4.12 5.93
CA SER A 105 9.99 3.70 5.36
C SER A 105 10.93 4.89 5.12
N SER A 106 12.22 4.58 4.94
CA SER A 106 13.22 5.55 4.46
C SER A 106 13.14 5.68 2.94
N PRO A 107 13.38 6.88 2.38
CA PRO A 107 13.38 7.09 0.94
C PRO A 107 14.59 6.47 0.21
N GLU A 108 15.65 6.13 0.92
CA GLU A 108 16.91 5.63 0.36
C GLU A 108 17.22 4.24 0.86
N TYR A 109 17.98 3.50 0.05
CA TYR A 109 18.64 2.27 0.47
C TYR A 109 20.11 2.56 0.73
N THR A 110 20.60 2.28 1.92
CA THR A 110 22.04 2.29 2.22
C THR A 110 22.42 0.92 2.76
N HIS A 111 23.48 0.34 2.26
CA HIS A 111 24.00 -0.90 2.80
C HIS A 111 24.24 -0.75 4.31
N SER A 112 23.48 -1.44 5.07
CA SER A 112 23.73 -1.60 6.49
C SER A 112 23.98 -3.08 6.74
N TYR A 113 25.25 -3.45 6.86
CA TYR A 113 25.66 -4.75 7.42
C TYR A 113 25.32 -4.80 8.93
N SER A 114 24.12 -4.45 9.29
CA SER A 114 23.69 -4.67 10.65
C SER A 114 23.37 -6.15 10.79
N ARG A 115 24.26 -6.91 11.39
CA ARG A 115 23.93 -8.22 11.95
C ARG A 115 22.65 -8.02 12.76
N VAL A 116 21.57 -8.62 12.29
CA VAL A 116 20.32 -8.66 13.04
C VAL A 116 20.62 -9.42 14.30
N LYS A 117 20.73 -8.72 15.43
CA LYS A 117 20.62 -9.36 16.71
C LYS A 117 19.16 -9.82 16.80
N ASP A 118 19.02 -11.12 16.77
CA ASP A 118 17.83 -11.89 17.10
C ASP A 118 16.54 -11.47 16.34
N ALA A 119 16.25 -12.19 15.28
CA ALA A 119 14.91 -12.26 14.75
C ALA A 119 14.04 -12.90 15.84
N CYS A 120 13.33 -12.09 16.63
CA CYS A 120 12.40 -12.58 17.63
C CYS A 120 11.12 -13.14 17.03
N HIS A 121 11.03 -13.21 15.70
CA HIS A 121 9.91 -13.73 14.92
C HIS A 121 10.42 -14.58 13.79
N GLU A 122 9.59 -15.56 13.42
CA GLU A 122 9.75 -16.25 12.15
C GLU A 122 9.63 -15.22 11.01
N THR A 123 10.64 -15.19 10.17
CA THR A 123 10.65 -14.37 8.96
C THR A 123 10.70 -15.29 7.76
N ILE A 124 9.86 -15.00 6.78
CA ILE A 124 9.91 -15.65 5.47
C ILE A 124 10.79 -14.78 4.57
N THR A 125 11.71 -15.40 3.86
CA THR A 125 12.59 -14.72 2.91
C THR A 125 12.17 -15.10 1.51
N TYR A 126 11.84 -14.09 0.70
CA TYR A 126 11.55 -14.23 -0.72
C TYR A 126 12.70 -13.62 -1.51
N HIS A 127 13.43 -14.46 -2.26
CA HIS A 127 14.46 -13.99 -3.18
C HIS A 127 13.80 -13.35 -4.40
N ILE A 128 14.27 -12.17 -4.76
CA ILE A 128 13.75 -11.44 -5.91
C ILE A 128 14.38 -12.02 -7.16
N SER A 129 13.54 -12.54 -8.05
CA SER A 129 13.98 -13.10 -9.32
C SER A 129 14.67 -12.03 -10.16
N ARG A 130 15.82 -12.40 -10.70
CA ARG A 130 16.53 -11.54 -11.66
C ARG A 130 15.76 -11.59 -12.97
N PRO A 131 15.43 -10.45 -13.58
CA PRO A 131 14.99 -10.47 -14.97
C PRO A 131 16.16 -11.00 -15.82
N ASP A 132 15.85 -11.89 -16.77
CA ASP A 132 16.82 -12.50 -17.69
C ASP A 132 17.48 -11.50 -18.68
N ASP A 133 17.18 -10.21 -18.52
CA ASP A 133 17.76 -9.15 -19.34
C ASP A 133 19.24 -8.95 -19.02
N GLU A 134 20.07 -9.01 -20.03
CA GLU A 134 21.54 -8.86 -20.03
C GLU A 134 22.08 -7.56 -19.38
N ASN A 135 21.24 -6.67 -18.93
CA ASN A 135 21.60 -5.33 -18.41
C ASN A 135 21.80 -5.23 -16.90
N GLY A 136 22.08 -6.34 -16.23
CA GLY A 136 22.49 -6.31 -14.82
C GLY A 136 21.33 -6.09 -13.82
N LEU A 137 21.65 -6.31 -12.54
CA LEU A 137 20.75 -6.02 -11.41
C LEU A 137 20.36 -4.53 -11.44
N PRO A 138 19.07 -4.22 -11.21
CA PRO A 138 18.69 -2.83 -10.95
C PRO A 138 19.55 -2.29 -9.82
N ALA A 139 20.03 -1.05 -9.94
CA ALA A 139 20.74 -0.41 -8.84
C ALA A 139 19.91 -0.55 -7.55
N GLN A 140 20.57 -0.68 -6.42
CA GLN A 140 19.85 -0.89 -5.12
C GLN A 140 18.76 0.14 -4.88
N GLN A 141 18.97 1.38 -5.34
CA GLN A 141 17.98 2.44 -5.26
C GLN A 141 16.76 2.16 -6.14
N ASP A 142 16.93 1.51 -7.28
CA ASP A 142 15.82 1.13 -8.15
C ASP A 142 14.96 0.05 -7.49
N LEU A 143 15.59 -0.87 -6.76
CA LEU A 143 14.84 -1.89 -6.05
C LEU A 143 13.97 -1.32 -4.91
N ILE A 144 14.49 -0.35 -4.13
CA ILE A 144 13.65 0.31 -3.11
C ILE A 144 12.50 1.10 -3.77
N ASN A 145 12.73 1.69 -4.95
CA ASN A 145 11.67 2.32 -5.72
C ASN A 145 10.61 1.30 -6.16
N HIS A 146 11.00 0.10 -6.59
CA HIS A 146 10.06 -0.98 -6.92
C HIS A 146 9.27 -1.44 -5.68
N VAL A 147 9.94 -1.66 -4.54
CA VAL A 147 9.25 -2.01 -3.29
C VAL A 147 8.23 -0.93 -2.92
N HIS A 148 8.59 0.35 -2.99
CA HIS A 148 7.67 1.44 -2.67
C HIS A 148 6.52 1.55 -3.68
N ALA A 149 6.83 1.56 -4.98
CA ALA A 149 5.85 1.81 -6.04
C ALA A 149 4.96 0.61 -6.35
N ARG A 150 5.45 -0.62 -6.18
CA ARG A 150 4.71 -1.84 -6.53
C ARG A 150 4.12 -2.55 -5.33
N LEU A 151 4.92 -2.78 -4.28
CA LEU A 151 4.49 -3.59 -3.16
C LEU A 151 3.79 -2.77 -2.09
N LEU A 152 4.44 -1.71 -1.57
CA LEU A 152 3.87 -0.91 -0.48
C LEU A 152 2.71 -0.03 -0.95
N SER A 153 2.75 0.47 -2.20
CA SER A 153 1.66 1.27 -2.77
C SER A 153 0.40 0.48 -3.08
N LEU A 154 0.48 -0.86 -3.17
CA LEU A 154 -0.62 -1.73 -3.60
C LEU A 154 -1.90 -1.55 -2.77
N PHE A 155 -1.74 -1.46 -1.45
CA PHE A 155 -2.85 -1.32 -0.49
C PHE A 155 -2.93 0.06 0.15
N THR A 156 -2.05 0.97 -0.25
CA THR A 156 -1.95 2.30 0.34
C THR A 156 -3.04 3.22 -0.20
N ASP A 157 -3.74 3.90 0.70
CA ASP A 157 -4.71 4.93 0.36
C ASP A 157 -4.04 6.30 0.19
N LEU A 158 -3.06 6.58 1.04
CA LEU A 158 -2.36 7.87 1.06
C LEU A 158 -0.86 7.66 1.27
N ILE A 159 -0.05 8.20 0.36
CA ILE A 159 1.41 8.27 0.51
C ILE A 159 1.79 9.68 0.93
N CYS A 160 2.42 9.80 2.10
CA CYS A 160 2.90 11.07 2.66
C CYS A 160 4.42 11.16 2.54
N ILE A 161 4.93 12.06 1.68
CA ILE A 161 6.37 12.21 1.40
C ILE A 161 6.89 13.50 2.02
N PHE A 162 7.93 13.38 2.86
CA PHE A 162 8.57 14.53 3.51
C PHE A 162 9.71 15.06 2.66
N ALA A 163 9.48 16.19 1.99
CA ALA A 163 10.40 16.77 1.03
C ALA A 163 11.81 17.01 1.60
N GLN A 164 11.93 17.54 2.83
CA GLN A 164 13.23 17.77 3.48
C GLN A 164 14.06 16.49 3.66
N ASP A 165 13.40 15.37 3.78
CA ASP A 165 14.03 14.06 3.96
C ASP A 165 14.41 13.40 2.63
N CYS A 166 13.96 13.98 1.49
CA CYS A 166 14.13 13.45 0.13
C CYS A 166 14.97 14.36 -0.78
N GLY A 167 15.71 15.32 -0.22
CA GLY A 167 16.49 16.26 -1.04
C GLY A 167 15.68 17.48 -1.51
N GLY A 168 14.63 17.85 -0.77
CA GLY A 168 13.74 18.95 -1.14
C GLY A 168 12.63 18.54 -2.09
N ILE A 169 11.92 19.52 -2.62
CA ILE A 169 10.78 19.29 -3.53
C ILE A 169 11.23 18.71 -4.87
N ASP A 170 12.44 19.04 -5.33
CA ASP A 170 13.01 18.48 -6.55
C ASP A 170 13.37 16.99 -6.39
N GLY A 171 13.95 16.60 -5.26
CA GLY A 171 14.21 15.19 -4.98
C GLY A 171 12.93 14.35 -4.87
N VAL A 172 11.82 14.96 -4.41
CA VAL A 172 10.49 14.31 -4.47
C VAL A 172 10.04 14.16 -5.92
N ALA A 173 10.22 15.19 -6.79
CA ALA A 173 9.84 15.10 -8.19
C ALA A 173 10.60 13.99 -8.93
N GLU A 174 11.93 13.86 -8.68
CA GLU A 174 12.75 12.79 -9.25
C GLU A 174 12.28 11.40 -8.80
N ARG A 175 11.92 11.25 -7.52
CA ARG A 175 11.39 10.00 -6.99
C ARG A 175 10.03 9.63 -7.59
N LEU A 176 9.12 10.60 -7.72
CA LEU A 176 7.84 10.39 -8.36
C LEU A 176 8.00 10.02 -9.83
N ALA A 177 8.94 10.64 -10.55
CA ALA A 177 9.28 10.26 -11.91
C ALA A 177 9.78 8.80 -12.00
N ALA A 178 10.62 8.37 -11.06
CA ALA A 178 11.05 6.97 -10.97
C ALA A 178 9.87 6.02 -10.70
N TRP A 179 8.96 6.38 -9.80
CA TRP A 179 7.78 5.55 -9.48
C TRP A 179 6.78 5.50 -10.63
N THR A 180 6.53 6.61 -11.32
CA THR A 180 5.65 6.62 -12.52
C THR A 180 6.24 5.84 -13.68
N ALA A 181 7.57 5.82 -13.81
CA ALA A 181 8.27 4.99 -14.79
C ALA A 181 8.10 3.48 -14.52
N ILE A 182 8.05 3.08 -13.25
CA ILE A 182 7.74 1.71 -12.82
C ILE A 182 6.29 1.36 -13.16
N GLY A 183 5.37 2.32 -13.09
CA GLY A 183 3.96 2.20 -13.42
C GLY A 183 3.05 1.80 -12.25
N SER A 184 1.78 1.49 -12.55
CA SER A 184 0.77 1.16 -11.55
C SER A 184 1.11 -0.08 -10.73
N ALA A 185 0.85 -0.05 -9.42
CA ALA A 185 1.02 -1.20 -8.54
C ALA A 185 0.00 -2.31 -8.84
N SER A 186 -1.21 -1.96 -9.28
CA SER A 186 -2.31 -2.91 -9.44
C SER A 186 -3.20 -2.63 -10.65
N SER A 187 -4.04 -3.62 -10.96
CA SER A 187 -5.12 -3.52 -11.95
C SER A 187 -6.35 -2.75 -11.46
N LEU A 188 -6.35 -2.24 -10.21
CA LEU A 188 -7.48 -1.48 -9.66
C LEU A 188 -7.74 -0.18 -10.42
N PRO A 189 -8.99 0.34 -10.37
CA PRO A 189 -9.37 1.61 -11.00
C PRO A 189 -8.48 2.78 -10.58
N ILE A 190 -8.32 3.77 -11.47
CA ILE A 190 -7.46 4.94 -11.21
C ILE A 190 -7.90 5.72 -9.96
N SER A 191 -9.20 5.83 -9.72
CA SER A 191 -9.76 6.58 -8.58
C SER A 191 -9.35 6.04 -7.21
N VAL A 192 -9.03 4.74 -7.11
CA VAL A 192 -8.62 4.09 -5.85
C VAL A 192 -7.11 3.89 -5.74
N ARG A 193 -6.33 4.40 -6.69
CA ARG A 193 -4.87 4.40 -6.57
C ARG A 193 -4.42 5.34 -5.47
N PRO A 194 -3.21 5.17 -4.92
CA PRO A 194 -2.73 6.02 -3.84
C PRO A 194 -2.85 7.51 -4.14
N ARG A 195 -3.30 8.28 -3.17
CA ARG A 195 -3.24 9.74 -3.17
C ARG A 195 -1.87 10.16 -2.69
N LEU A 196 -1.31 11.24 -3.22
CA LEU A 196 -0.01 11.75 -2.82
C LEU A 196 -0.15 13.04 -2.00
N LEU A 197 0.52 13.08 -0.86
CA LEU A 197 0.65 14.26 -0.02
C LEU A 197 2.13 14.57 0.18
N VAL A 198 2.59 15.68 -0.38
CA VAL A 198 3.97 16.14 -0.23
C VAL A 198 4.04 17.18 0.88
N VAL A 199 4.80 16.87 1.92
CA VAL A 199 4.98 17.73 3.09
C VAL A 199 6.26 18.53 2.96
N THR A 200 6.16 19.85 2.96
CA THR A 200 7.28 20.79 2.85
C THR A 200 7.41 21.68 4.08
N SER A 201 8.56 22.31 4.25
CA SER A 201 8.76 23.42 5.19
C SER A 201 9.48 24.57 4.47
N ILE A 202 8.80 25.15 3.47
CA ILE A 202 9.28 26.26 2.65
C ILE A 202 8.78 27.57 3.27
N ASN A 203 9.56 28.65 3.14
CA ASN A 203 9.11 29.97 3.58
C ASN A 203 7.81 30.38 2.90
N GLY A 204 6.88 30.97 3.65
CA GLY A 204 5.51 31.22 3.20
C GLY A 204 5.40 32.02 1.89
N ASN A 205 6.33 32.97 1.66
CA ASN A 205 6.34 33.79 0.44
C ASN A 205 6.66 32.98 -0.82
N ASP A 206 7.49 31.93 -0.71
CA ASP A 206 7.95 31.14 -1.84
C ASP A 206 7.09 29.87 -2.06
N PHE A 207 6.36 29.48 -1.04
CA PHE A 207 5.62 28.20 -1.04
C PHE A 207 4.66 28.06 -2.24
N HIS A 208 3.84 29.06 -2.50
CA HIS A 208 2.83 28.97 -3.56
C HIS A 208 3.46 28.83 -4.95
N SER A 209 4.54 29.56 -5.23
CA SER A 209 5.23 29.50 -6.50
C SER A 209 5.98 28.19 -6.69
N GLU A 210 6.63 27.67 -5.64
CA GLU A 210 7.33 26.39 -5.68
C GLU A 210 6.36 25.20 -5.77
N ALA A 211 5.28 25.21 -4.99
CA ALA A 211 4.27 24.18 -5.04
C ALA A 211 3.58 24.13 -6.41
N LEU A 212 3.31 25.29 -7.04
CA LEU A 212 2.73 25.33 -8.37
C LEU A 212 3.70 24.77 -9.43
N ARG A 213 4.98 25.20 -9.41
CA ARG A 213 6.01 24.64 -10.32
C ARG A 213 6.16 23.14 -10.18
N PHE A 214 6.21 22.65 -8.95
CA PHE A 214 6.28 21.24 -8.66
C PHE A 214 5.08 20.47 -9.22
N ARG A 215 3.85 20.95 -8.95
CA ARG A 215 2.63 20.35 -9.48
C ARG A 215 2.63 20.30 -11.00
N LEU A 216 2.99 21.39 -11.66
CA LEU A 216 3.06 21.45 -13.12
C LEU A 216 4.09 20.45 -13.66
N ARG A 217 5.27 20.36 -13.04
CA ARG A 217 6.33 19.40 -13.44
C ARG A 217 5.85 17.95 -13.30
N VAL A 218 5.24 17.59 -12.17
CA VAL A 218 4.81 16.20 -11.90
C VAL A 218 3.60 15.83 -12.73
N LEU A 219 2.59 16.70 -12.82
CA LEU A 219 1.35 16.42 -13.56
C LEU A 219 1.52 16.51 -15.09
N SER A 220 2.62 17.08 -15.59
CA SER A 220 2.94 17.03 -17.02
C SER A 220 3.39 15.63 -17.48
N ASP A 221 3.78 14.75 -16.57
CA ASP A 221 4.03 13.34 -16.88
C ASP A 221 2.69 12.61 -17.08
N SER A 222 2.42 12.20 -18.32
CA SER A 222 1.20 11.47 -18.68
C SER A 222 1.05 10.13 -17.92
N LYS A 223 2.14 9.59 -17.38
CA LYS A 223 2.14 8.35 -16.60
C LYS A 223 1.73 8.57 -15.15
N PHE A 224 1.69 9.82 -14.68
CA PHE A 224 1.34 10.12 -13.29
C PHE A 224 -0.05 9.59 -12.93
N SER A 225 -1.06 9.91 -13.72
CA SER A 225 -2.44 9.45 -13.52
C SER A 225 -2.60 7.92 -13.62
N ASN A 226 -1.62 7.24 -14.21
CA ASN A 226 -1.59 5.77 -14.23
C ASN A 226 -1.06 5.14 -12.93
N SER A 227 -0.49 5.92 -12.03
CA SER A 227 0.09 5.41 -10.78
C SER A 227 -0.59 5.99 -9.53
N PHE A 228 -1.09 7.22 -9.62
CA PHE A 228 -1.64 7.97 -8.48
C PHE A 228 -2.96 8.66 -8.86
N SER A 229 -3.88 8.76 -7.89
CA SER A 229 -5.19 9.39 -8.10
C SER A 229 -5.18 10.91 -7.86
N SER A 230 -4.29 11.41 -7.02
CA SER A 230 -4.20 12.87 -6.72
C SER A 230 -2.81 13.27 -6.22
N LEU A 231 -2.53 14.57 -6.28
CA LEU A 231 -1.32 15.20 -5.72
C LEU A 231 -1.68 16.44 -4.93
N ASN A 232 -1.37 16.43 -3.64
CA ASN A 232 -1.48 17.61 -2.77
C ASN A 232 -0.11 17.99 -2.19
N VAL A 233 0.10 19.28 -1.91
CA VAL A 233 1.33 19.81 -1.31
C VAL A 233 0.94 20.64 -0.10
N VAL A 234 1.50 20.33 1.06
CA VAL A 234 1.22 21.00 2.33
C VAL A 234 2.51 21.58 2.92
N ASN A 235 2.42 22.82 3.37
CA ASN A 235 3.50 23.46 4.11
C ASN A 235 3.25 23.36 5.62
N VAL A 236 4.20 22.76 6.32
CA VAL A 236 4.15 22.67 7.80
C VAL A 236 4.93 23.76 8.51
N LEU A 237 5.53 24.70 7.77
CA LEU A 237 6.16 25.87 8.36
C LEU A 237 5.10 26.92 8.67
N GLY A 238 4.96 27.26 9.96
CA GLY A 238 3.99 28.26 10.40
C GLY A 238 4.27 29.65 9.82
N LEU A 239 3.21 30.38 9.50
CA LEU A 239 3.25 31.80 9.14
C LEU A 239 3.59 32.61 10.41
N GLY A 240 4.83 32.99 10.61
CA GLY A 240 5.22 33.83 11.74
C GLY A 240 6.74 33.93 11.95
N ARG A 241 7.16 34.90 12.79
CA ARG A 241 8.59 35.18 13.08
C ARG A 241 9.36 34.00 13.72
N ALA A 242 8.64 33.00 14.23
CA ALA A 242 9.29 31.88 14.95
C ALA A 242 9.64 30.70 14.05
N HIS A 243 9.27 30.66 12.75
CA HIS A 243 9.55 29.57 11.80
C HIS A 243 9.43 28.16 12.42
N ARG A 244 8.45 27.97 13.32
CA ARG A 244 8.25 26.65 13.97
C ARG A 244 7.42 25.75 13.08
N VAL A 245 7.89 24.52 12.94
CA VAL A 245 7.13 23.47 12.26
C VAL A 245 5.90 23.13 13.10
N ASN A 246 4.73 23.21 12.48
CA ASN A 246 3.45 22.85 13.09
C ASN A 246 2.77 21.73 12.27
N PHE A 247 2.50 20.61 12.90
CA PHE A 247 1.87 19.47 12.28
C PHE A 247 0.35 19.39 12.48
N SER A 248 -0.29 20.32 13.20
CA SER A 248 -1.75 20.26 13.44
C SER A 248 -2.53 20.28 12.13
N GLY A 249 -2.23 21.24 11.24
CA GLY A 249 -2.86 21.30 9.93
C GLY A 249 -2.58 20.10 9.02
N LEU A 250 -1.43 19.43 9.21
CA LEU A 250 -1.13 18.18 8.51
C LEU A 250 -2.09 17.07 8.93
N GLY A 251 -2.44 16.98 10.21
CA GLY A 251 -3.40 15.99 10.72
C GLY A 251 -4.78 16.13 10.06
N GLU A 252 -5.29 17.37 9.93
CA GLU A 252 -6.56 17.64 9.26
C GLU A 252 -6.53 17.23 7.78
N VAL A 253 -5.45 17.56 7.07
CA VAL A 253 -5.29 17.18 5.65
C VAL A 253 -5.17 15.65 5.50
N LEU A 254 -4.42 14.98 6.36
CA LEU A 254 -4.32 13.51 6.37
C LEU A 254 -5.69 12.85 6.57
N ALA A 255 -6.48 13.34 7.52
CA ALA A 255 -7.81 12.82 7.79
C ALA A 255 -8.74 12.99 6.58
N GLU A 256 -8.72 14.17 5.94
CA GLU A 256 -9.55 14.47 4.76
C GLU A 256 -9.13 13.64 3.54
N GLU A 257 -7.83 13.54 3.25
CA GLU A 257 -7.33 12.73 2.13
C GLU A 257 -7.64 11.24 2.32
N THR A 258 -7.49 10.73 3.55
CA THR A 258 -7.83 9.33 3.90
C THR A 258 -9.34 9.08 3.78
N ARG A 259 -10.18 10.03 4.24
CA ARG A 259 -11.63 9.95 4.09
C ARG A 259 -12.03 9.92 2.61
N THR A 260 -11.44 10.76 1.80
CA THR A 260 -11.69 10.81 0.35
C THR A 260 -11.30 9.50 -0.34
N ALA A 261 -10.11 8.96 -0.05
CA ALA A 261 -9.67 7.67 -0.59
C ALA A 261 -10.65 6.54 -0.23
N ARG A 262 -11.14 6.54 1.02
CA ARG A 262 -12.13 5.56 1.49
C ARG A 262 -13.46 5.66 0.71
N LEU A 263 -13.96 6.87 0.49
CA LEU A 263 -15.19 7.07 -0.28
C LEU A 263 -15.05 6.53 -1.72
N GLU A 264 -13.90 6.76 -2.35
CA GLU A 264 -13.63 6.20 -3.69
C GLU A 264 -13.61 4.66 -3.67
N ARG A 265 -13.03 4.04 -2.65
CA ARG A 265 -13.06 2.58 -2.51
C ARG A 265 -14.47 2.04 -2.27
N VAL A 266 -15.29 2.73 -1.49
CA VAL A 266 -16.70 2.37 -1.30
C VAL A 266 -17.46 2.46 -2.61
N ASN A 267 -17.30 3.56 -3.36
CA ASN A 267 -17.97 3.79 -4.63
C ASN A 267 -17.59 2.76 -5.71
N THR A 268 -16.37 2.24 -5.64
CA THR A 268 -15.85 1.26 -6.62
C THR A 268 -15.89 -0.18 -6.10
N HIS A 269 -16.48 -0.42 -4.92
CA HIS A 269 -16.54 -1.75 -4.29
C HIS A 269 -15.17 -2.43 -4.11
N THR A 270 -14.12 -1.63 -3.80
CA THR A 270 -12.75 -2.10 -3.63
C THR A 270 -12.25 -1.99 -2.19
N MET A 271 -13.16 -2.09 -1.22
CA MET A 271 -12.81 -2.14 0.20
C MET A 271 -12.25 -3.50 0.57
N PHE A 272 -11.12 -3.50 1.27
CA PHE A 272 -10.51 -4.70 1.82
C PHE A 272 -10.66 -4.70 3.34
N SER A 273 -11.25 -5.77 3.90
CA SER A 273 -11.19 -5.97 5.35
C SER A 273 -9.76 -6.27 5.77
N MET A 274 -9.48 -6.19 7.08
CA MET A 274 -8.15 -6.48 7.59
C MET A 274 -7.67 -7.90 7.23
N VAL A 275 -8.59 -8.87 7.23
CA VAL A 275 -8.29 -10.26 6.82
C VAL A 275 -7.93 -10.32 5.33
N HIS A 276 -8.71 -9.66 4.47
CA HIS A 276 -8.43 -9.63 3.03
C HIS A 276 -7.11 -8.93 2.74
N LEU A 277 -6.84 -7.80 3.41
CA LEU A 277 -5.58 -7.06 3.24
C LEU A 277 -4.37 -7.95 3.58
N ALA A 278 -4.42 -8.67 4.71
CA ALA A 278 -3.31 -9.53 5.13
C ALA A 278 -3.08 -10.69 4.16
N ALA A 279 -4.16 -11.37 3.72
CA ALA A 279 -4.07 -12.49 2.78
C ALA A 279 -3.56 -12.06 1.41
N LEU A 280 -4.12 -10.98 0.85
CA LEU A 280 -3.72 -10.45 -0.46
C LEU A 280 -2.30 -9.87 -0.44
N PHE A 281 -1.86 -9.30 0.70
CA PHE A 281 -0.50 -8.82 0.82
C PHE A 281 0.53 -9.96 0.75
N ASP A 282 0.24 -11.11 1.37
CA ASP A 282 1.11 -12.29 1.28
C ASP A 282 1.21 -12.82 -0.16
N MET A 283 0.09 -12.83 -0.90
CA MET A 283 0.08 -13.18 -2.33
C MET A 283 0.88 -12.17 -3.15
N ALA A 284 0.67 -10.88 -2.91
CA ALA A 284 1.38 -9.80 -3.61
C ALA A 284 2.89 -9.82 -3.37
N LEU A 285 3.32 -10.21 -2.18
CA LEU A 285 4.74 -10.34 -1.85
C LEU A 285 5.39 -11.48 -2.63
N ARG A 286 4.71 -12.63 -2.75
CA ARG A 286 5.18 -13.76 -3.56
C ARG A 286 5.28 -13.40 -5.04
N ASP A 287 4.24 -12.76 -5.57
CA ASP A 287 4.20 -12.30 -6.95
C ASP A 287 5.28 -11.26 -7.24
N PHE A 288 5.43 -10.28 -6.36
CA PHE A 288 6.51 -9.28 -6.45
C PHE A 288 7.91 -9.91 -6.45
N ALA A 289 8.15 -10.90 -5.61
CA ALA A 289 9.44 -11.58 -5.58
C ALA A 289 9.72 -12.38 -6.86
N ALA A 290 8.69 -13.01 -7.42
CA ALA A 290 8.79 -13.73 -8.70
C ALA A 290 8.91 -12.78 -9.90
N SER A 291 8.20 -11.64 -9.89
CA SER A 291 8.08 -10.73 -11.02
C SER A 291 7.96 -9.26 -10.58
N PRO A 292 9.03 -8.60 -10.11
CA PRO A 292 8.96 -7.27 -9.50
C PRO A 292 8.46 -6.16 -10.43
N ARG A 293 8.47 -6.39 -11.74
CA ARG A 293 7.98 -5.45 -12.75
C ARG A 293 6.52 -5.66 -13.14
N GLN A 294 5.92 -6.78 -12.77
CA GLN A 294 4.53 -7.10 -13.12
C GLN A 294 3.55 -6.33 -12.23
N THR A 295 2.44 -5.88 -12.81
CA THR A 295 1.33 -5.28 -12.08
C THR A 295 0.53 -6.37 -11.39
N PHE A 296 0.23 -6.22 -10.11
CA PHE A 296 -0.57 -7.18 -9.37
C PHE A 296 -2.03 -7.18 -9.84
N ASP A 297 -2.51 -8.32 -10.27
CA ASP A 297 -3.90 -8.51 -10.66
C ASP A 297 -4.69 -9.18 -9.54
N PHE A 298 -5.50 -8.39 -8.83
CA PHE A 298 -6.30 -8.88 -7.71
C PHE A 298 -7.26 -10.00 -8.11
N ILE A 299 -7.84 -9.92 -9.31
CA ILE A 299 -8.79 -10.94 -9.78
C ILE A 299 -8.06 -12.23 -10.09
N GLN A 300 -6.96 -12.16 -10.83
CA GLN A 300 -6.16 -13.33 -11.17
C GLN A 300 -5.71 -14.07 -9.90
N HIS A 301 -5.08 -13.37 -8.96
CA HIS A 301 -4.52 -13.98 -7.76
C HIS A 301 -5.60 -14.56 -6.82
N THR A 302 -6.75 -13.92 -6.67
CA THR A 302 -7.86 -14.50 -5.90
C THR A 302 -8.46 -15.75 -6.56
N ARG A 303 -8.16 -15.95 -7.86
CA ARG A 303 -8.64 -17.11 -8.63
C ARG A 303 -7.64 -18.25 -8.76
N GLU A 304 -6.40 -18.09 -8.29
CA GLU A 304 -5.38 -19.15 -8.38
C GLU A 304 -5.82 -20.44 -7.68
N ASP A 305 -6.40 -20.32 -6.48
CA ASP A 305 -6.91 -21.46 -5.72
C ASP A 305 -8.36 -21.84 -6.05
N ASN A 306 -9.09 -20.96 -6.74
CA ASN A 306 -10.49 -21.13 -7.14
C ASN A 306 -10.68 -20.77 -8.62
N PRO A 307 -10.17 -21.56 -9.55
CA PRO A 307 -10.29 -21.28 -10.97
C PRO A 307 -11.75 -21.34 -11.41
N VAL A 308 -12.11 -20.48 -12.37
CA VAL A 308 -13.45 -20.48 -12.95
C VAL A 308 -13.76 -21.87 -13.55
N PRO A 309 -14.91 -22.49 -13.19
CA PRO A 309 -15.26 -23.80 -13.73
C PRO A 309 -15.26 -23.81 -15.26
N PRO A 310 -14.77 -24.88 -15.91
CA PRO A 310 -14.68 -24.93 -17.38
C PRO A 310 -15.99 -24.73 -18.11
N ASN A 311 -17.11 -25.03 -17.46
CA ASN A 311 -18.47 -24.87 -18.01
C ASN A 311 -19.08 -23.49 -17.74
N PHE A 312 -18.45 -22.62 -16.94
CA PHE A 312 -18.95 -21.29 -16.60
C PHE A 312 -19.18 -20.44 -17.84
N GLN A 313 -18.22 -20.42 -18.77
CA GLN A 313 -18.36 -19.70 -20.04
C GLN A 313 -19.64 -20.11 -20.82
N ARG A 314 -19.94 -21.40 -20.85
CA ARG A 314 -21.15 -21.93 -21.51
C ARG A 314 -22.42 -21.47 -20.82
N HIS A 315 -22.43 -21.49 -19.49
CA HIS A 315 -23.58 -21.03 -18.69
C HIS A 315 -23.78 -19.53 -18.87
N LEU A 316 -22.70 -18.74 -18.86
CA LEU A 316 -22.74 -17.30 -19.10
C LEU A 316 -23.27 -16.98 -20.53
N ALA A 317 -22.76 -17.66 -21.54
CA ALA A 317 -23.25 -17.50 -22.92
C ALA A 317 -24.74 -17.84 -23.05
N SER A 318 -25.19 -18.90 -22.41
CA SER A 318 -26.62 -19.29 -22.38
C SER A 318 -27.45 -18.23 -21.68
N PHE A 319 -27.00 -17.69 -20.55
CA PHE A 319 -27.67 -16.62 -19.82
C PHE A 319 -27.75 -15.34 -20.65
N LEU A 320 -26.67 -14.91 -21.31
CA LEU A 320 -26.66 -13.76 -22.22
C LEU A 320 -27.64 -13.90 -23.37
N THR A 321 -27.74 -15.12 -23.95
CA THR A 321 -28.67 -15.42 -25.02
C THR A 321 -30.15 -15.32 -24.54
N LEU A 322 -30.45 -15.83 -23.34
CA LEU A 322 -31.77 -15.73 -22.73
C LEU A 322 -32.14 -14.29 -22.41
N SER A 323 -31.20 -13.56 -21.80
CA SER A 323 -31.39 -12.16 -21.41
C SER A 323 -31.62 -11.24 -22.59
N SER A 324 -30.92 -11.48 -23.72
CA SER A 324 -31.13 -10.77 -24.97
C SER A 324 -32.52 -11.03 -25.53
N LYS A 325 -33.01 -12.28 -25.49
CA LYS A 325 -34.38 -12.61 -25.92
C LYS A 325 -35.44 -11.93 -25.04
N GLN A 326 -35.19 -11.77 -23.76
CA GLN A 326 -36.09 -11.13 -22.81
C GLN A 326 -35.95 -9.61 -22.75
N LYS A 327 -34.98 -9.03 -23.48
CA LYS A 327 -34.68 -7.59 -23.51
C LYS A 327 -34.42 -7.00 -22.12
N LEU A 328 -33.68 -7.73 -21.29
CA LEU A 328 -33.30 -7.24 -19.96
C LEU A 328 -32.39 -5.99 -20.07
N PRO A 329 -32.57 -4.99 -19.19
CA PRO A 329 -31.68 -3.83 -19.14
C PRO A 329 -30.22 -4.24 -18.89
N GLU A 330 -29.27 -3.57 -19.58
CA GLU A 330 -27.84 -3.86 -19.44
C GLU A 330 -27.35 -3.74 -18.01
N SER A 331 -27.84 -2.76 -17.25
CA SER A 331 -27.44 -2.58 -15.84
C SER A 331 -27.75 -3.82 -15.00
N ILE A 332 -28.96 -4.37 -15.14
CA ILE A 332 -29.35 -5.59 -14.40
C ILE A 332 -28.51 -6.79 -14.88
N LEU A 333 -28.18 -6.83 -16.17
CA LEU A 333 -27.36 -7.89 -16.74
C LEU A 333 -25.94 -7.90 -16.16
N TRP A 334 -25.30 -6.74 -16.09
CA TRP A 334 -23.96 -6.62 -15.55
C TRP A 334 -23.90 -6.89 -14.05
N ASP A 335 -24.87 -6.42 -13.28
CA ASP A 335 -24.98 -6.70 -11.85
C ASP A 335 -25.14 -8.21 -11.58
N PHE A 336 -25.96 -8.88 -12.39
CA PHE A 336 -26.13 -10.33 -12.28
C PHE A 336 -24.86 -11.10 -12.64
N ILE A 337 -24.17 -10.72 -13.72
CA ILE A 337 -22.92 -11.36 -14.14
C ILE A 337 -21.83 -11.15 -13.07
N ALA A 338 -21.68 -9.92 -12.58
CA ALA A 338 -20.73 -9.62 -11.51
C ALA A 338 -21.03 -10.45 -10.26
N SER A 339 -22.29 -10.51 -9.84
CA SER A 339 -22.73 -11.33 -8.70
C SER A 339 -22.45 -12.82 -8.93
N ALA A 340 -22.73 -13.34 -10.12
CA ALA A 340 -22.47 -14.75 -10.44
C ALA A 340 -20.95 -15.07 -10.41
N ILE A 341 -20.11 -14.18 -10.89
CA ILE A 341 -18.65 -14.32 -10.81
C ILE A 341 -18.19 -14.30 -9.36
N VAL A 342 -18.69 -13.39 -8.54
CA VAL A 342 -18.36 -13.30 -7.11
C VAL A 342 -18.84 -14.55 -6.38
N LEU A 343 -20.06 -14.99 -6.60
CA LEU A 343 -20.60 -16.20 -5.96
C LEU A 343 -19.82 -17.47 -6.32
N ASP A 344 -19.34 -17.53 -7.56
CA ASP A 344 -18.51 -18.65 -8.01
C ASP A 344 -17.10 -18.64 -7.40
N CYS A 345 -16.63 -17.47 -6.91
CA CYS A 345 -15.37 -17.35 -6.18
C CYS A 345 -15.43 -17.94 -4.78
N PHE A 346 -16.61 -18.03 -4.17
CA PHE A 346 -16.76 -18.46 -2.78
C PHE A 346 -17.48 -19.81 -2.75
N PRO A 347 -16.88 -20.84 -2.13
CA PRO A 347 -17.59 -22.08 -1.86
C PRO A 347 -18.91 -21.82 -1.12
N PRO A 348 -19.94 -22.65 -1.29
CA PRO A 348 -21.27 -22.45 -0.67
C PRO A 348 -21.27 -22.18 0.84
N ASP A 349 -20.29 -22.71 1.57
CA ASP A 349 -20.13 -22.55 3.01
C ASP A 349 -19.41 -21.26 3.44
N MET A 350 -18.83 -20.50 2.48
CA MET A 350 -18.17 -19.23 2.75
C MET A 350 -19.09 -18.01 2.61
N HIS A 351 -20.31 -18.19 2.16
CA HIS A 351 -21.30 -17.12 2.15
C HIS A 351 -21.61 -16.73 3.59
N CYS A 352 -21.40 -15.47 3.93
CA CYS A 352 -21.79 -14.94 5.24
C CYS A 352 -23.17 -15.42 5.60
N LYS A 353 -23.30 -16.09 6.73
CA LYS A 353 -24.59 -16.19 7.41
C LYS A 353 -24.92 -14.78 7.88
N CYS A 354 -25.61 -14.02 7.02
CA CYS A 354 -26.22 -12.77 7.43
C CYS A 354 -27.27 -13.03 8.47
#